data_b9e8b2661c98bf1b8d8cfc78708a352a
#
_entry.id   b9e8b2661c98bf1b8d8cfc78708a352a
#
_cell.length_a   1.000
_cell.length_b   1.000
_cell.length_c   1.000
_cell.angle_alpha   90.00
_cell.angle_beta   90.00
_cell.angle_gamma   90.00
#
_symmetry.space_group_name_H-M   'P 1'
#
loop_
_entity.id
_entity.type
_entity.pdbx_description
1 polymer ?
#
loop_
_entity_poly.entity_id
_entity_poly.type
_entity_poly.pdbx_seq_one_letter_code
_entity_poly.pdbx_strand_id
1 'polypeptide(L)'
;MKLLASFLLLCLTLSCNMRQSSHSENSLSSDTIRYAQGFTVHHFDGYTAVEVRDPWDSTRLLQRYLLVDRDRPVPENLPKGTVVQVPAQNVVVYTSVHAAIIDQLGETGRIIGCLLY
;
A
#
# COMPACT_ATOMS: atom_id res chain seq x y z
N MET A 1 -5.63 20.23 -53.04
CA MET A 1 -6.40 20.51 -51.82
C MET A 1 -7.06 19.27 -51.20
N LYS A 2 -7.66 18.36 -51.98
CA LYS A 2 -8.36 17.15 -51.42
C LYS A 2 -7.40 16.11 -50.79
N LEU A 3 -6.19 15.95 -51.32
CA LEU A 3 -5.16 15.04 -50.80
C LEU A 3 -4.56 15.50 -49.48
N LEU A 4 -4.38 16.80 -49.25
CA LEU A 4 -3.89 17.39 -48.03
C LEU A 4 -4.91 17.25 -46.87
N ALA A 5 -6.20 17.42 -47.17
CA ALA A 5 -7.28 17.24 -46.20
C ALA A 5 -7.43 15.76 -45.76
N SER A 6 -7.22 14.81 -46.70
CA SER A 6 -7.26 13.38 -46.41
C SER A 6 -6.09 12.93 -45.50
N PHE A 7 -4.90 13.53 -45.72
CA PHE A 7 -3.72 13.23 -44.88
C PHE A 7 -3.85 13.80 -43.46
N LEU A 8 -4.46 14.99 -43.33
CA LEU A 8 -4.73 15.60 -42.03
C LEU A 8 -5.75 14.79 -41.20
N LEU A 9 -6.76 14.20 -41.87
CA LEU A 9 -7.78 13.37 -41.22
C LEU A 9 -7.19 12.04 -40.73
N LEU A 10 -6.19 11.47 -41.40
CA LEU A 10 -5.53 10.22 -41.04
C LEU A 10 -4.62 10.38 -39.83
N CYS A 11 -4.02 11.57 -39.64
CA CYS A 11 -3.16 11.83 -38.46
C CYS A 11 -3.95 12.00 -37.17
N LEU A 12 -5.22 12.33 -37.21
CA LEU A 12 -6.09 12.50 -36.04
C LEU A 12 -6.52 11.15 -35.38
N THR A 13 -6.36 10.04 -36.09
CA THR A 13 -6.74 8.72 -35.58
C THR A 13 -5.61 7.97 -34.84
N LEU A 14 -4.38 8.50 -34.89
CA LEU A 14 -3.20 7.95 -34.20
C LEU A 14 -3.00 8.58 -32.80
N SER A 15 -4.08 9.09 -32.18
CA SER A 15 -4.06 9.43 -30.76
C SER A 15 -3.89 8.13 -29.99
N CYS A 16 -2.62 7.75 -29.78
CA CYS A 16 -2.23 6.64 -28.92
C CYS A 16 -2.89 6.84 -27.56
N ASN A 17 -3.90 6.05 -27.31
CA ASN A 17 -4.42 5.80 -25.99
C ASN A 17 -3.28 5.14 -25.20
N MET A 18 -2.43 5.96 -24.57
CA MET A 18 -1.52 5.49 -23.54
C MET A 18 -2.40 4.98 -22.41
N ARG A 19 -2.80 3.74 -22.57
CA ARG A 19 -3.37 2.93 -21.50
C ARG A 19 -2.30 2.90 -20.43
N GLN A 20 -2.45 3.77 -19.44
CA GLN A 20 -1.73 3.70 -18.19
C GLN A 20 -2.03 2.30 -17.66
N SER A 21 -1.05 1.41 -17.79
CA SER A 21 -1.11 0.08 -17.23
C SER A 21 -1.09 0.27 -15.70
N SER A 22 -2.26 0.54 -15.14
CA SER A 22 -2.49 0.25 -13.74
C SER A 22 -2.32 -1.26 -13.66
N HIS A 23 -1.21 -1.70 -13.09
CA HIS A 23 -1.07 -3.05 -12.60
C HIS A 23 -2.23 -3.26 -11.63
N SER A 24 -3.33 -3.80 -12.14
CA SER A 24 -4.41 -4.34 -11.33
C SER A 24 -3.85 -5.61 -10.71
N GLU A 25 -3.13 -5.44 -9.61
CA GLU A 25 -2.84 -6.55 -8.71
C GLU A 25 -4.21 -7.07 -8.30
N ASN A 26 -4.56 -8.28 -8.72
CA ASN A 26 -5.81 -8.92 -8.36
C ASN A 26 -5.80 -9.20 -6.85
N SER A 27 -6.28 -8.25 -6.06
CA SER A 27 -6.52 -8.49 -4.64
C SER A 27 -7.63 -9.53 -4.50
N LEU A 28 -7.45 -10.51 -3.63
CA LEU A 28 -8.45 -11.53 -3.29
C LEU A 28 -9.64 -10.90 -2.57
N SER A 29 -9.38 -9.91 -1.72
CA SER A 29 -10.39 -9.14 -1.00
C SER A 29 -9.82 -7.81 -0.53
N SER A 30 -10.69 -6.90 -0.16
CA SER A 30 -10.35 -5.62 0.47
C SER A 30 -11.22 -5.43 1.70
N ASP A 31 -10.61 -5.03 2.83
CA ASP A 31 -11.34 -4.77 4.04
C ASP A 31 -12.11 -3.45 3.95
N THR A 32 -13.38 -3.47 4.35
CA THR A 32 -14.17 -2.26 4.51
C THR A 32 -13.84 -1.61 5.84
N ILE A 33 -12.98 -0.59 5.80
CA ILE A 33 -12.60 0.18 6.98
C ILE A 33 -13.68 1.23 7.25
N ARG A 34 -14.42 1.05 8.36
CA ARG A 34 -15.64 1.85 8.63
C ARG A 34 -15.34 3.29 9.01
N TYR A 35 -14.27 3.57 9.74
CA TYR A 35 -14.01 4.87 10.34
C TYR A 35 -12.73 5.55 9.84
N ALA A 36 -11.71 4.79 9.53
CA ALA A 36 -10.45 5.36 9.05
C ALA A 36 -10.47 5.56 7.54
N GLN A 37 -10.11 6.77 7.09
CA GLN A 37 -10.08 7.13 5.67
C GLN A 37 -8.66 7.29 5.12
N GLY A 38 -7.65 7.31 6.02
CA GLY A 38 -6.26 7.55 5.66
C GLY A 38 -5.50 6.34 5.15
N PHE A 39 -6.09 5.14 5.16
CA PHE A 39 -5.44 3.92 4.67
C PHE A 39 -6.44 2.91 4.12
N THR A 40 -5.94 1.97 3.33
CA THR A 40 -6.70 0.83 2.79
C THR A 40 -5.94 -0.46 3.06
N VAL A 41 -6.68 -1.57 3.16
CA VAL A 41 -6.14 -2.92 3.36
C VAL A 41 -6.62 -3.81 2.23
N HIS A 42 -5.69 -4.48 1.55
CA HIS A 42 -5.95 -5.40 0.45
C HIS A 42 -5.26 -6.73 0.70
N HIS A 43 -6.00 -7.81 0.60
CA HIS A 43 -5.47 -9.17 0.78
C HIS A 43 -5.11 -9.78 -0.57
N PHE A 44 -3.91 -10.33 -0.64
CA PHE A 44 -3.36 -11.04 -1.79
C PHE A 44 -2.96 -12.47 -1.39
N ASP A 45 -2.66 -13.30 -2.38
CA ASP A 45 -2.07 -14.59 -2.07
C ASP A 45 -0.63 -14.43 -1.53
N GLY A 46 -0.43 -14.83 -0.28
CA GLY A 46 0.86 -14.78 0.41
C GLY A 46 1.22 -13.46 1.11
N TYR A 47 0.44 -12.38 0.97
CA TYR A 47 0.67 -11.13 1.69
C TYR A 47 -0.58 -10.26 1.81
N THR A 48 -0.53 -9.29 2.72
CA THR A 48 -1.55 -8.23 2.83
C THR A 48 -0.88 -6.88 2.60
N ALA A 49 -1.42 -6.07 1.70
CA ALA A 49 -0.95 -4.71 1.48
C ALA A 49 -1.75 -3.72 2.32
N VAL A 50 -1.05 -2.87 3.06
CA VAL A 50 -1.61 -1.71 3.76
C VAL A 50 -1.07 -0.46 3.09
N GLU A 51 -1.95 0.32 2.48
CA GLU A 51 -1.60 1.54 1.77
C GLU A 51 -2.03 2.75 2.59
N VAL A 52 -1.07 3.58 2.95
CA VAL A 52 -1.29 4.81 3.71
C VAL A 52 -1.27 5.99 2.74
N ARG A 53 -2.35 6.77 2.73
CA ARG A 53 -2.50 7.97 1.88
C ARG A 53 -1.79 9.17 2.51
N ASP A 54 -1.33 10.06 1.65
CA ASP A 54 -0.77 11.33 2.10
C ASP A 54 -1.90 12.19 2.71
N PRO A 55 -1.76 12.66 3.96
CA PRO A 55 -2.81 13.43 4.62
C PRO A 55 -3.04 14.81 3.98
N TRP A 56 -2.08 15.35 3.23
CA TRP A 56 -2.17 16.63 2.52
C TRP A 56 -2.60 16.49 1.06
N ASP A 57 -2.39 15.30 0.47
CA ASP A 57 -2.79 14.99 -0.89
C ASP A 57 -3.31 13.55 -0.96
N SER A 58 -4.61 13.39 -0.80
CA SER A 58 -5.28 12.08 -0.77
C SER A 58 -5.17 11.28 -2.08
N THR A 59 -4.73 11.91 -3.18
CA THR A 59 -4.47 11.23 -4.45
C THR A 59 -3.11 10.54 -4.47
N ARG A 60 -2.23 10.88 -3.51
CA ARG A 60 -0.87 10.37 -3.41
C ARG A 60 -0.74 9.31 -2.33
N LEU A 61 -0.05 8.23 -2.67
CA LEU A 61 0.36 7.21 -1.70
C LEU A 61 1.57 7.73 -0.92
N LEU A 62 1.44 7.79 0.41
CA LEU A 62 2.55 8.14 1.31
C LEU A 62 3.46 6.93 1.51
N GLN A 63 2.88 5.77 1.86
CA GLN A 63 3.62 4.56 2.17
C GLN A 63 2.79 3.31 1.89
N ARG A 64 3.47 2.23 1.47
CA ARG A 64 2.88 0.90 1.34
C ARG A 64 3.65 -0.07 2.22
N TYR A 65 2.92 -0.79 3.07
CA TYR A 65 3.45 -1.89 3.87
C TYR A 65 2.93 -3.21 3.30
N LEU A 66 3.82 -4.19 3.20
CA LEU A 66 3.52 -5.53 2.71
C LEU A 66 3.70 -6.49 3.88
N LEU A 67 2.58 -6.88 4.48
CA LEU A 67 2.55 -7.76 5.63
C LEU A 67 2.62 -9.21 5.14
N VAL A 68 3.70 -9.88 5.48
CA VAL A 68 3.95 -11.28 5.12
C VAL A 68 3.98 -12.10 6.40
N ASP A 69 3.27 -13.22 6.39
CA ASP A 69 3.29 -14.15 7.52
C ASP A 69 4.73 -14.64 7.78
N ARG A 70 5.15 -14.60 9.04
CA ARG A 70 6.50 -15.00 9.46
C ARG A 70 6.82 -16.47 9.15
N ASP A 71 5.79 -17.30 9.19
CA ASP A 71 5.91 -18.74 8.96
C ASP A 71 5.86 -19.11 7.47
N ARG A 72 5.74 -18.11 6.58
CA ARG A 72 5.72 -18.28 5.12
C ARG A 72 6.95 -17.66 4.46
N PRO A 73 7.41 -18.23 3.34
CA PRO A 73 8.42 -17.57 2.53
C PRO A 73 7.91 -16.25 1.97
N VAL A 74 8.79 -15.25 1.90
CA VAL A 74 8.46 -13.97 1.28
C VAL A 74 8.27 -14.19 -0.23
N PRO A 75 7.13 -13.81 -0.83
CA PRO A 75 6.91 -13.94 -2.26
C PRO A 75 7.96 -13.17 -3.08
N GLU A 76 8.43 -13.76 -4.18
CA GLU A 76 9.47 -13.14 -5.02
C GLU A 76 8.99 -11.90 -5.79
N ASN A 77 7.70 -11.85 -6.14
CA ASN A 77 7.12 -10.81 -6.98
C ASN A 77 6.26 -9.82 -6.18
N LEU A 78 6.82 -9.28 -5.10
CA LEU A 78 6.15 -8.25 -4.32
C LEU A 78 6.19 -6.88 -5.02
N PRO A 79 5.11 -6.08 -4.92
CA PRO A 79 5.12 -4.71 -5.39
C PRO A 79 6.08 -3.85 -4.55
N LYS A 80 6.37 -2.64 -5.03
CA LYS A 80 7.20 -1.70 -4.28
C LYS A 80 6.52 -1.33 -2.95
N GLY A 81 7.21 -1.56 -1.83
CA GLY A 81 6.73 -1.27 -0.48
C GLY A 81 7.71 -1.74 0.59
N THR A 82 7.38 -1.51 1.83
CA THR A 82 8.14 -1.99 2.99
C THR A 82 7.60 -3.35 3.43
N VAL A 83 8.40 -4.40 3.31
CA VAL A 83 8.02 -5.73 3.78
C VAL A 83 8.11 -5.79 5.30
N VAL A 84 7.04 -6.25 5.94
CA VAL A 84 6.94 -6.44 7.40
C VAL A 84 6.48 -7.87 7.67
N GLN A 85 7.30 -8.63 8.39
CA GLN A 85 6.91 -9.96 8.84
C GLN A 85 5.97 -9.88 10.05
N VAL A 86 4.82 -10.53 9.95
CA VAL A 86 3.79 -10.56 11.00
C VAL A 86 3.58 -11.97 11.54
N PRO A 87 3.24 -12.12 12.84
CA PRO A 87 3.15 -11.06 13.85
C PRO A 87 4.52 -10.43 14.17
N ALA A 88 4.53 -9.12 14.46
CA ALA A 88 5.73 -8.43 14.91
C ALA A 88 6.16 -8.98 16.28
N GLN A 89 7.43 -9.38 16.40
CA GLN A 89 7.96 -9.96 17.65
C GLN A 89 8.64 -8.92 18.53
N ASN A 90 9.31 -7.95 17.92
CA ASN A 90 10.09 -6.95 18.61
C ASN A 90 9.66 -5.56 18.11
N VAL A 91 9.22 -4.73 19.04
CA VAL A 91 8.71 -3.38 18.75
C VAL A 91 9.47 -2.36 19.57
N VAL A 92 9.94 -1.31 18.91
CA VAL A 92 10.49 -0.12 19.56
C VAL A 92 9.48 1.00 19.46
N VAL A 93 9.13 1.61 20.56
CA VAL A 93 8.16 2.70 20.62
C VAL A 93 8.83 4.03 20.90
N TYR A 94 8.33 5.10 20.27
CA TYR A 94 8.87 6.45 20.41
C TYR A 94 8.15 7.28 21.47
N THR A 95 6.91 6.92 21.79
CA THR A 95 6.08 7.70 22.73
C THR A 95 5.26 6.78 23.61
N SER A 96 4.81 7.29 24.76
CA SER A 96 3.89 6.62 25.66
C SER A 96 2.54 6.30 24.98
N VAL A 97 2.12 7.10 23.99
CA VAL A 97 0.88 6.86 23.23
C VAL A 97 1.00 5.55 22.46
N HIS A 98 2.13 5.29 21.78
CA HIS A 98 2.35 4.03 21.06
C HIS A 98 2.39 2.85 22.04
N ALA A 99 3.03 3.01 23.20
CA ALA A 99 3.07 1.99 24.23
C ALA A 99 1.66 1.67 24.74
N ALA A 100 0.83 2.68 25.00
CA ALA A 100 -0.55 2.50 25.46
C ALA A 100 -1.44 1.78 24.44
N ILE A 101 -1.26 2.04 23.16
CA ILE A 101 -2.00 1.33 22.08
C ILE A 101 -1.61 -0.15 22.06
N ILE A 102 -0.31 -0.46 22.17
CA ILE A 102 0.18 -1.85 22.19
C ILE A 102 -0.28 -2.56 23.47
N ASP A 103 -0.33 -1.85 24.60
CA ASP A 103 -0.86 -2.38 25.85
C ASP A 103 -2.34 -2.74 25.74
N GLN A 104 -3.16 -1.88 25.12
CA GLN A 104 -4.58 -2.17 24.86
C GLN A 104 -4.79 -3.39 23.95
N LEU A 105 -3.82 -3.72 23.12
CA LEU A 105 -3.83 -4.93 22.29
C LEU A 105 -3.36 -6.17 23.06
N GLY A 106 -2.92 -6.02 24.32
CA GLY A 106 -2.38 -7.12 25.14
C GLY A 106 -0.97 -7.57 24.75
N GLU A 107 -0.25 -6.75 23.95
CA GLU A 107 1.03 -7.11 23.33
C GLU A 107 2.23 -6.35 23.94
N THR A 108 2.10 -5.86 25.18
CA THR A 108 3.17 -5.10 25.89
C THR A 108 4.50 -5.85 25.92
N GLY A 109 4.45 -7.19 26.05
CA GLY A 109 5.64 -8.04 26.06
C GLY A 109 6.46 -8.02 24.76
N ARG A 110 5.93 -7.46 23.67
CA ARG A 110 6.62 -7.25 22.40
C ARG A 110 7.49 -5.99 22.39
N ILE A 111 7.30 -5.09 23.36
CA ILE A 111 8.07 -3.85 23.43
C ILE A 111 9.46 -4.16 23.99
N ILE A 112 10.48 -4.01 23.16
CA ILE A 112 11.89 -4.23 23.54
C ILE A 112 12.66 -2.93 23.77
N GLY A 113 12.07 -1.79 23.45
CA GLY A 113 12.68 -0.48 23.64
C GLY A 113 11.66 0.65 23.56
N CYS A 114 11.94 1.69 24.34
CA CYS A 114 11.17 2.92 24.33
C CYS A 114 12.16 4.10 24.26
N LEU A 115 12.01 4.98 23.27
CA LEU A 115 12.75 6.23 23.22
C LEU A 115 11.97 7.28 24.03
N LEU A 116 12.38 7.48 25.27
CA LEU A 116 11.88 8.57 26.11
C LEU A 116 12.77 9.78 25.87
N TYR A 117 12.19 10.88 25.46
CA TYR A 117 12.85 12.19 25.43
C TYR A 117 12.61 12.89 26.76
#